data_db8eb5140f6127b7a26471757314ef83
#
_entry.id   db8eb5140f6127b7a26471757314ef83
#
_cell.length_a   1.000
_cell.length_b   1.000
_cell.length_c   1.000
_cell.angle_alpha   90.00
_cell.angle_beta   90.00
_cell.angle_gamma   90.00
#
_symmetry.space_group_name_H-M   'P 1'
#
loop_
_entity.id
_entity.type
_entity.pdbx_description
1 polymer ?
#
loop_
_entity_poly.entity_id
_entity_poly.type
_entity_poly.pdbx_seq_one_letter_code
_entity_poly.pdbx_strand_id
1 'polypeptide(L)'
;MKEVKSPKKPLIFYYGIALLVIVLFNVIVSPLLVKARVTEVDYGTFMSMIEQKKIGNVEVDDDQIIFTDKDDAKKIYKTGAMNDPTLTQRLYDSGAKFSKDIETTTSPLVSFLLTFVLPLIIFIGLGQYMGKKLMEQAGGKNSMAFGFGKSNAKVYVPSTQGIHFSDVAGEDEAKESLSEIVDYLHNPKKYSDVGASMPKGVLLVGPPGTGKTMLAKAVAGEANVPFFSMSGSEFVEMFVGMGASKVRDLFSQAKEKAPCIVFIDEIDVIGKKRDGQFSSNDEREQTLNQLLTEMDGFQENIGVIILAATNRPETLDPALTRPGRFDRRVPVELPDLAGREAILKVHAKKIKTADDVNFHTIARMASGASGAELANIINEAALRAVRNNRTVVNESDLEESIETVIAGYQKKNAVLSDSEKKVVAYHEIGHALVAAMQSHSAPVQKITIIPRTSGALGYTMQVDQGDKYLLTKQELENKIATFTGGRAAEELVFGEITTGASNDIEQATKLARAMITRYGMSEDFDMVALETVSNQYLGGDASLACSADTQNEIDRKVVELVKRQHEKASKILADNRAKLDELAKYLYEKETITGEEFMSILNKGGEEE
;
A
#
# COMPACT_ATOMS: atom_id res chain seq x y z
N MET A 1 10.54 -2.65 19.70
CA MET A 1 9.81 -3.89 19.38
C MET A 1 10.62 -4.70 18.38
N LYS A 2 10.88 -5.99 18.64
CA LYS A 2 11.59 -6.88 17.68
C LYS A 2 10.57 -7.71 16.93
N GLU A 3 10.66 -7.73 15.59
CA GLU A 3 9.85 -8.57 14.71
C GLU A 3 10.39 -10.01 14.73
N VAL A 4 9.52 -10.99 14.99
CA VAL A 4 9.87 -12.40 14.89
C VAL A 4 9.55 -12.89 13.49
N LYS A 5 10.56 -13.16 12.68
CA LYS A 5 10.41 -13.69 11.31
C LYS A 5 9.97 -15.16 11.34
N SER A 6 8.91 -15.49 10.59
CA SER A 6 8.43 -16.85 10.40
C SER A 6 9.39 -17.69 9.52
N PRO A 7 9.47 -19.04 9.70
CA PRO A 7 10.39 -19.89 8.95
C PRO A 7 9.97 -20.11 7.49
N LYS A 8 10.98 -20.29 6.65
CA LYS A 8 10.90 -20.38 5.19
C LYS A 8 10.27 -21.69 4.70
N LYS A 9 9.45 -21.60 3.66
CA LYS A 9 8.79 -22.58 2.75
C LYS A 9 8.38 -23.97 3.30
N PRO A 10 7.14 -24.43 3.03
CA PRO A 10 6.62 -25.68 3.56
C PRO A 10 7.35 -26.91 2.98
N LEU A 11 7.57 -27.93 3.82
CA LEU A 11 8.28 -29.18 3.52
C LEU A 11 7.69 -29.95 2.31
N ILE A 12 6.40 -29.76 2.05
CA ILE A 12 5.67 -30.38 0.92
C ILE A 12 6.25 -29.98 -0.44
N PHE A 13 6.85 -28.78 -0.55
CA PHE A 13 7.53 -28.35 -1.76
C PHE A 13 8.79 -29.18 -2.05
N TYR A 14 9.54 -29.56 -1.03
CA TYR A 14 10.74 -30.40 -1.17
C TYR A 14 10.38 -31.84 -1.48
N TYR A 15 9.28 -32.38 -0.92
CA TYR A 15 8.77 -33.71 -1.27
C TYR A 15 8.24 -33.77 -2.71
N GLY A 16 7.58 -32.71 -3.19
CA GLY A 16 7.13 -32.62 -4.58
C GLY A 16 8.32 -32.64 -5.57
N ILE A 17 9.38 -31.91 -5.25
CA ILE A 17 10.61 -31.91 -6.06
C ILE A 17 11.29 -33.28 -6.02
N ALA A 18 11.42 -33.92 -4.85
CA ALA A 18 12.03 -35.25 -4.74
C ALA A 18 11.26 -36.32 -5.52
N LEU A 19 9.92 -36.31 -5.45
CA LEU A 19 9.06 -37.19 -6.23
C LEU A 19 9.23 -36.94 -7.73
N LEU A 20 9.27 -35.71 -8.17
CA LEU A 20 9.47 -35.34 -9.58
C LEU A 20 10.83 -35.81 -10.08
N VAL A 21 11.88 -35.70 -9.28
CA VAL A 21 13.23 -36.19 -9.63
C VAL A 21 13.25 -37.71 -9.74
N ILE A 22 12.59 -38.47 -8.84
CA ILE A 22 12.50 -39.92 -8.89
C ILE A 22 11.74 -40.40 -10.13
N VAL A 23 10.62 -39.74 -10.47
CA VAL A 23 9.85 -40.06 -11.68
C VAL A 23 10.66 -39.76 -12.95
N LEU A 24 11.32 -38.60 -13.01
CA LEU A 24 12.20 -38.22 -14.13
C LEU A 24 13.38 -39.20 -14.29
N PHE A 25 13.97 -39.65 -13.19
CA PHE A 25 15.08 -40.64 -13.22
C PHE A 25 14.59 -41.98 -13.78
N ASN A 26 13.45 -42.50 -13.33
CA ASN A 26 12.91 -43.78 -13.82
C ASN A 26 12.42 -43.72 -15.28
N VAL A 27 11.83 -42.57 -15.71
CA VAL A 27 11.27 -42.46 -17.06
C VAL A 27 12.33 -42.10 -18.11
N ILE A 28 13.34 -41.34 -17.76
CA ILE A 28 14.33 -40.82 -18.74
C ILE A 28 15.69 -41.49 -18.59
N VAL A 29 16.23 -41.59 -17.37
CA VAL A 29 17.62 -42.00 -17.16
C VAL A 29 17.78 -43.53 -17.18
N SER A 30 16.86 -44.26 -16.56
CA SER A 30 16.92 -45.72 -16.50
C SER A 30 16.89 -46.39 -17.89
N PRO A 31 16.00 -46.04 -18.83
CA PRO A 31 15.98 -46.60 -20.19
C PRO A 31 17.23 -46.23 -21.00
N LEU A 32 17.81 -45.06 -20.80
CA LEU A 32 19.03 -44.61 -21.49
C LEU A 32 20.27 -45.44 -21.06
N LEU A 33 20.36 -45.79 -19.77
CA LEU A 33 21.46 -46.61 -19.24
C LEU A 33 21.40 -48.06 -19.73
N VAL A 34 20.22 -48.61 -19.95
CA VAL A 34 20.01 -49.95 -20.48
C VAL A 34 20.33 -50.01 -21.98
N LYS A 35 19.88 -49.02 -22.78
CA LYS A 35 20.17 -48.96 -24.23
C LYS A 35 21.66 -48.81 -24.56
N ALA A 36 22.46 -48.27 -23.70
CA ALA A 36 23.89 -48.02 -23.95
C ALA A 36 24.76 -49.29 -23.90
N ARG A 37 24.22 -50.47 -23.58
CA ARG A 37 24.97 -51.72 -23.44
C ARG A 37 24.64 -52.81 -24.48
N VAL A 38 23.63 -52.61 -25.32
CA VAL A 38 23.17 -53.60 -26.29
C VAL A 38 23.31 -53.01 -27.70
N THR A 39 24.02 -53.72 -28.58
CA THR A 39 24.20 -53.34 -29.98
C THR A 39 23.19 -54.06 -30.86
N GLU A 40 22.34 -53.36 -31.57
CA GLU A 40 21.43 -53.96 -32.54
C GLU A 40 22.18 -54.33 -33.81
N VAL A 41 22.00 -55.56 -34.29
CA VAL A 41 22.58 -56.11 -35.54
C VAL A 41 21.47 -56.77 -36.37
N ASP A 42 21.67 -56.83 -37.67
CA ASP A 42 20.74 -57.52 -38.54
C ASP A 42 20.89 -59.04 -38.41
N TYR A 43 19.85 -59.81 -38.82
CA TYR A 43 19.83 -61.28 -38.73
C TYR A 43 20.93 -61.96 -39.59
N GLY A 44 21.34 -61.37 -40.71
CA GLY A 44 22.43 -61.83 -41.54
C GLY A 44 23.77 -61.76 -40.83
N THR A 45 24.05 -60.68 -40.10
CA THR A 45 25.24 -60.56 -39.26
C THR A 45 25.25 -61.58 -38.13
N PHE A 46 24.10 -61.82 -37.48
CA PHE A 46 23.97 -62.90 -36.49
C PHE A 46 24.29 -64.26 -37.08
N MET A 47 23.77 -64.60 -38.26
CA MET A 47 24.07 -65.87 -38.97
C MET A 47 25.54 -66.02 -39.35
N SER A 48 26.16 -64.94 -39.82
CA SER A 48 27.58 -64.89 -40.13
C SER A 48 28.45 -65.18 -38.89
N MET A 49 28.05 -64.61 -37.73
CA MET A 49 28.76 -64.87 -36.45
C MET A 49 28.57 -66.29 -35.95
N ILE A 50 27.41 -66.93 -36.22
CA ILE A 50 27.23 -68.39 -35.97
C ILE A 50 28.21 -69.20 -36.80
N GLU A 51 28.29 -68.96 -38.11
CA GLU A 51 29.22 -69.72 -39.02
C GLU A 51 30.68 -69.51 -38.64
N GLN A 52 31.06 -68.31 -38.18
CA GLN A 52 32.39 -67.98 -37.69
C GLN A 52 32.69 -68.54 -36.28
N LYS A 53 31.73 -69.20 -35.63
CA LYS A 53 31.82 -69.72 -34.25
C LYS A 53 32.19 -68.65 -33.19
N LYS A 54 31.81 -67.43 -33.42
CA LYS A 54 32.11 -66.29 -32.55
C LYS A 54 30.98 -65.96 -31.53
N ILE A 55 29.97 -66.80 -31.47
CA ILE A 55 28.84 -66.60 -30.55
C ILE A 55 29.06 -67.39 -29.26
N GLY A 56 28.82 -66.73 -28.10
CA GLY A 56 28.95 -67.37 -26.78
C GLY A 56 27.61 -67.91 -26.27
N ASN A 57 26.87 -67.09 -25.52
CA ASN A 57 25.51 -67.42 -25.02
C ASN A 57 24.47 -66.79 -25.93
N VAL A 58 23.43 -67.58 -26.24
CA VAL A 58 22.31 -67.15 -27.09
C VAL A 58 21.01 -67.36 -26.31
N GLU A 59 20.20 -66.31 -26.18
CA GLU A 59 18.86 -66.36 -25.63
C GLU A 59 17.88 -66.08 -26.77
N VAL A 60 17.04 -67.05 -27.06
CA VAL A 60 16.07 -67.00 -28.14
C VAL A 60 14.72 -66.76 -27.55
N ASP A 61 14.12 -65.58 -27.87
CA ASP A 61 12.79 -65.22 -27.49
C ASP A 61 11.89 -65.23 -28.75
N ASP A 62 10.58 -65.11 -28.59
CA ASP A 62 9.63 -65.18 -29.70
C ASP A 62 9.83 -64.07 -30.74
N ASP A 63 10.18 -62.85 -30.28
CA ASP A 63 10.33 -61.65 -31.14
C ASP A 63 11.79 -61.22 -31.34
N GLN A 64 12.73 -61.74 -30.54
CA GLN A 64 14.13 -61.28 -30.53
C GLN A 64 15.12 -62.41 -30.13
N ILE A 65 16.34 -62.23 -30.56
CA ILE A 65 17.46 -63.08 -30.17
C ILE A 65 18.53 -62.19 -29.56
N ILE A 66 18.91 -62.46 -28.31
CA ILE A 66 19.98 -61.73 -27.60
C ILE A 66 21.18 -62.70 -27.51
N PHE A 67 22.34 -62.20 -27.87
CA PHE A 67 23.55 -63.08 -27.85
C PHE A 67 24.79 -62.27 -27.46
N THR A 68 25.78 -62.99 -26.94
CA THR A 68 27.08 -62.44 -26.54
C THR A 68 28.19 -62.88 -27.48
N ASP A 69 29.23 -62.07 -27.62
CA ASP A 69 30.44 -62.43 -28.30
C ASP A 69 31.20 -63.49 -27.46
N LYS A 70 31.78 -64.48 -28.12
CA LYS A 70 32.52 -65.59 -27.46
C LYS A 70 33.82 -65.08 -26.83
N ASP A 71 34.47 -64.11 -27.47
CA ASP A 71 35.75 -63.56 -27.05
C ASP A 71 35.61 -62.40 -26.06
N ASP A 72 34.42 -61.74 -26.06
CA ASP A 72 34.14 -60.63 -25.15
C ASP A 72 32.66 -60.68 -24.62
N ALA A 73 32.47 -61.43 -23.55
CA ALA A 73 31.15 -61.63 -22.94
C ALA A 73 30.48 -60.35 -22.46
N LYS A 74 31.15 -59.18 -22.50
CA LYS A 74 30.55 -57.85 -22.16
C LYS A 74 29.83 -57.19 -23.35
N LYS A 75 30.11 -57.66 -24.59
CA LYS A 75 29.42 -57.21 -25.79
C LYS A 75 28.15 -58.01 -25.99
N ILE A 76 27.02 -57.35 -25.81
CA ILE A 76 25.71 -57.96 -25.97
C ILE A 76 25.12 -57.44 -27.28
N TYR A 77 24.70 -58.36 -28.11
CA TYR A 77 24.06 -58.08 -29.38
C TYR A 77 22.60 -58.52 -29.35
N LYS A 78 21.77 -57.81 -30.10
CA LYS A 78 20.36 -58.10 -30.25
C LYS A 78 19.96 -58.09 -31.71
N THR A 79 19.18 -59.08 -32.13
CA THR A 79 18.57 -59.14 -33.47
C THR A 79 17.12 -59.59 -33.37
N GLY A 80 16.29 -59.26 -34.38
CA GLY A 80 14.92 -59.76 -34.46
C GLY A 80 14.92 -61.28 -34.78
N ALA A 81 13.98 -61.99 -34.15
CA ALA A 81 13.79 -63.40 -34.45
C ALA A 81 13.17 -63.60 -35.85
N MET A 82 13.72 -64.51 -36.64
CA MET A 82 13.16 -64.99 -37.91
C MET A 82 12.75 -66.46 -37.79
N ASN A 83 11.69 -66.82 -38.52
CA ASN A 83 11.24 -68.22 -38.48
C ASN A 83 12.15 -69.08 -39.31
N ASP A 84 13.27 -69.53 -38.70
CA ASP A 84 14.28 -70.39 -39.27
C ASP A 84 14.25 -71.77 -38.59
N PRO A 85 13.69 -72.82 -39.21
CA PRO A 85 13.64 -74.18 -38.65
C PRO A 85 15.00 -74.80 -38.41
N THR A 86 16.05 -74.25 -39.03
CA THR A 86 17.43 -74.82 -38.94
C THR A 86 18.28 -74.14 -37.87
N LEU A 87 17.75 -73.04 -37.25
CA LEU A 87 18.49 -72.26 -36.29
C LEU A 87 19.03 -73.07 -35.11
N THR A 88 18.21 -73.92 -34.52
CA THR A 88 18.57 -74.75 -33.40
C THR A 88 19.74 -75.69 -33.76
N GLN A 89 19.74 -76.33 -34.96
CA GLN A 89 20.81 -77.17 -35.44
C GLN A 89 22.10 -76.35 -35.65
N ARG A 90 22.01 -75.20 -36.26
CA ARG A 90 23.16 -74.31 -36.50
C ARG A 90 23.79 -73.79 -35.21
N LEU A 91 22.97 -73.43 -34.21
CA LEU A 91 23.48 -73.06 -32.90
C LEU A 91 24.18 -74.19 -32.19
N TYR A 92 23.67 -75.46 -32.31
CA TYR A 92 24.28 -76.61 -31.77
C TYR A 92 25.64 -76.89 -32.46
N ASP A 93 25.68 -76.82 -33.78
CA ASP A 93 26.91 -77.07 -34.58
C ASP A 93 27.96 -75.96 -34.37
N SER A 94 27.54 -74.75 -34.02
CA SER A 94 28.46 -73.67 -33.69
C SER A 94 29.12 -73.80 -32.30
N GLY A 95 28.55 -74.66 -31.43
CA GLY A 95 28.99 -74.84 -30.06
C GLY A 95 28.61 -73.72 -29.11
N ALA A 96 27.65 -72.86 -29.51
CA ALA A 96 27.06 -71.83 -28.66
C ALA A 96 26.17 -72.47 -27.57
N LYS A 97 26.13 -71.86 -26.42
CA LYS A 97 25.17 -72.23 -25.39
C LYS A 97 23.88 -71.44 -25.63
N PHE A 98 22.78 -72.11 -25.90
CA PHE A 98 21.51 -71.45 -26.19
C PHE A 98 20.39 -71.95 -25.27
N SER A 99 19.49 -71.06 -24.94
CA SER A 99 18.29 -71.30 -24.13
C SER A 99 17.12 -70.45 -24.68
N LYS A 100 15.91 -70.92 -24.47
CA LYS A 100 14.72 -70.09 -24.62
C LYS A 100 14.33 -69.65 -23.23
N ASP A 101 14.01 -68.34 -23.08
CA ASP A 101 13.56 -67.83 -21.79
C ASP A 101 12.21 -68.50 -21.42
N ILE A 102 12.10 -68.94 -20.20
CA ILE A 102 10.87 -69.50 -19.66
C ILE A 102 10.21 -68.35 -18.96
N GLU A 103 9.22 -67.67 -19.60
CA GLU A 103 8.45 -66.63 -18.95
C GLU A 103 7.88 -67.14 -17.61
N THR A 104 8.54 -66.78 -16.55
CA THR A 104 7.93 -66.84 -15.24
C THR A 104 6.97 -65.65 -15.14
N THR A 105 5.70 -65.87 -15.45
CA THR A 105 4.66 -64.87 -15.33
C THR A 105 4.51 -64.45 -13.86
N THR A 106 5.30 -63.50 -13.45
CA THR A 106 5.00 -62.76 -12.22
C THR A 106 3.65 -62.07 -12.44
N SER A 107 2.69 -62.37 -11.57
CA SER A 107 1.36 -61.77 -11.67
C SER A 107 1.48 -60.25 -11.89
N PRO A 108 0.77 -59.65 -12.87
CA PRO A 108 0.81 -58.20 -13.14
C PRO A 108 0.56 -57.40 -11.87
N LEU A 109 -0.18 -57.95 -10.94
CA LEU A 109 -0.51 -57.34 -9.65
C LEU A 109 0.70 -57.27 -8.72
N VAL A 110 1.59 -58.31 -8.74
CA VAL A 110 2.82 -58.34 -7.94
C VAL A 110 3.85 -57.34 -8.53
N SER A 111 3.98 -57.25 -9.86
CA SER A 111 4.84 -56.29 -10.53
C SER A 111 4.40 -54.86 -10.24
N PHE A 112 3.08 -54.59 -10.30
CA PHE A 112 2.53 -53.26 -9.93
C PHE A 112 2.79 -52.91 -8.47
N LEU A 113 2.58 -53.86 -7.55
CA LEU A 113 2.83 -53.66 -6.11
C LEU A 113 4.31 -53.34 -5.82
N LEU A 114 5.23 -54.09 -6.44
CA LEU A 114 6.68 -53.89 -6.24
C LEU A 114 7.20 -52.61 -6.89
N THR A 115 6.68 -52.26 -8.07
CA THR A 115 7.18 -51.11 -8.83
C THR A 115 6.62 -49.77 -8.36
N PHE A 116 5.34 -49.72 -7.91
CA PHE A 116 4.66 -48.51 -7.57
C PHE A 116 4.30 -48.39 -6.09
N VAL A 117 3.77 -49.45 -5.47
CA VAL A 117 3.24 -49.38 -4.09
C VAL A 117 4.35 -49.48 -3.05
N LEU A 118 5.33 -50.36 -3.24
CA LEU A 118 6.44 -50.53 -2.29
C LEU A 118 7.30 -49.26 -2.15
N PRO A 119 7.75 -48.59 -3.24
CA PRO A 119 8.47 -47.32 -3.13
C PRO A 119 7.65 -46.23 -2.48
N LEU A 120 6.32 -46.17 -2.73
CA LEU A 120 5.42 -45.23 -2.13
C LEU A 120 5.31 -45.41 -0.60
N ILE A 121 5.18 -46.67 -0.14
CA ILE A 121 5.14 -47.01 1.29
C ILE A 121 6.45 -46.66 1.97
N ILE A 122 7.60 -47.00 1.34
CA ILE A 122 8.93 -46.67 1.87
C ILE A 122 9.08 -45.13 1.96
N PHE A 123 8.65 -44.40 0.93
CA PHE A 123 8.72 -42.94 0.90
C PHE A 123 7.83 -42.27 1.99
N ILE A 124 6.62 -42.79 2.19
CA ILE A 124 5.73 -42.34 3.26
C ILE A 124 6.32 -42.65 4.63
N GLY A 125 6.86 -43.88 4.81
CA GLY A 125 7.49 -44.30 6.06
C GLY A 125 8.73 -43.48 6.41
N LEU A 126 9.62 -43.24 5.42
CA LEU A 126 10.81 -42.40 5.58
C LEU A 126 10.42 -40.94 5.87
N GLY A 127 9.40 -40.45 5.18
CA GLY A 127 8.85 -39.09 5.39
C GLY A 127 8.30 -38.91 6.80
N GLN A 128 7.58 -39.88 7.32
CA GLN A 128 7.08 -39.86 8.69
C GLN A 128 8.21 -39.99 9.71
N TYR A 129 9.19 -40.86 9.47
CA TYR A 129 10.36 -41.06 10.36
C TYR A 129 11.22 -39.76 10.40
N MET A 130 11.55 -39.20 9.24
CA MET A 130 12.30 -37.93 9.18
C MET A 130 11.51 -36.78 9.77
N GLY A 131 10.18 -36.68 9.50
CA GLY A 131 9.29 -35.69 10.08
C GLY A 131 9.28 -35.76 11.60
N LYS A 132 9.22 -36.98 12.16
CA LYS A 132 9.24 -37.20 13.62
C LYS A 132 10.58 -36.78 14.24
N LYS A 133 11.68 -37.10 13.60
CA LYS A 133 13.03 -36.75 14.07
C LYS A 133 13.36 -35.25 13.96
N LEU A 134 12.87 -34.57 12.91
CA LEU A 134 12.96 -33.12 12.79
C LEU A 134 12.06 -32.40 13.81
N MET A 135 10.93 -32.99 14.15
CA MET A 135 9.99 -32.46 15.13
C MET A 135 10.50 -32.56 16.57
N GLU A 136 11.26 -33.61 16.89
CA GLU A 136 11.94 -33.76 18.20
C GLU A 136 13.10 -32.79 18.37
N GLN A 137 13.78 -32.42 17.29
CA GLN A 137 14.86 -31.40 17.32
C GLN A 137 14.34 -29.95 17.30
N ALA A 138 13.11 -29.69 16.87
CA ALA A 138 12.53 -28.36 16.72
C ALA A 138 11.61 -27.94 17.89
N GLY A 139 11.48 -28.75 18.95
CA GLY A 139 10.80 -28.42 20.22
C GLY A 139 9.43 -27.71 20.05
N GLY A 140 8.41 -28.40 19.57
CA GLY A 140 7.07 -27.81 19.57
C GLY A 140 6.01 -28.63 18.81
N LYS A 141 4.96 -28.97 19.55
CA LYS A 141 3.71 -29.56 19.01
C LYS A 141 3.07 -28.61 17.97
N ASN A 142 3.25 -28.87 16.66
CA ASN A 142 2.34 -28.31 15.66
C ASN A 142 2.28 -29.22 14.42
N SER A 143 1.10 -29.79 14.20
CA SER A 143 0.79 -30.67 13.07
C SER A 143 0.83 -29.88 11.74
N MET A 144 1.71 -30.29 10.82
CA MET A 144 1.93 -29.67 9.50
C MET A 144 0.79 -29.84 8.47
N ALA A 145 -0.31 -30.52 8.83
CA ALA A 145 -1.38 -30.79 7.89
C ALA A 145 -2.41 -29.63 7.75
N PHE A 146 -2.37 -28.60 8.60
CA PHE A 146 -3.36 -27.53 8.62
C PHE A 146 -2.77 -26.12 8.75
N GLY A 147 -1.63 -25.84 8.13
CA GLY A 147 -1.03 -24.50 8.11
C GLY A 147 -1.76 -23.47 7.24
N PHE A 148 -2.80 -23.88 6.53
CA PHE A 148 -3.68 -23.01 5.76
C PHE A 148 -4.70 -22.40 6.73
N GLY A 149 -4.49 -21.19 7.21
CA GLY A 149 -5.43 -20.48 8.08
C GLY A 149 -4.83 -19.93 9.37
N LYS A 150 -3.51 -20.05 9.57
CA LYS A 150 -2.84 -19.32 10.66
C LYS A 150 -2.72 -17.86 10.31
N SER A 151 -3.04 -16.99 11.26
CA SER A 151 -2.85 -15.57 11.10
C SER A 151 -1.36 -15.26 11.01
N ASN A 152 -0.97 -14.42 10.03
CA ASN A 152 0.37 -13.84 9.95
C ASN A 152 0.47 -12.58 10.82
N ALA A 153 -0.33 -12.46 11.88
CA ALA A 153 -0.35 -11.31 12.74
C ALA A 153 1.07 -11.02 13.26
N LYS A 154 1.51 -9.80 13.10
CA LYS A 154 2.77 -9.33 13.67
C LYS A 154 2.57 -9.15 15.16
N VAL A 155 3.20 -10.00 15.94
CA VAL A 155 3.15 -9.91 17.41
C VAL A 155 4.34 -9.09 17.88
N TYR A 156 4.06 -7.94 18.44
CA TYR A 156 5.06 -7.11 19.11
C TYR A 156 4.95 -7.35 20.62
N VAL A 157 6.00 -7.89 21.21
CA VAL A 157 6.10 -8.02 22.67
C VAL A 157 6.59 -6.71 23.28
N PRO A 158 6.20 -6.38 24.51
CA PRO A 158 6.70 -5.21 25.20
C PRO A 158 8.23 -5.18 25.21
N SER A 159 8.82 -4.06 24.84
CA SER A 159 10.26 -3.84 24.93
C SER A 159 10.51 -2.47 25.54
N THR A 160 11.63 -2.32 26.22
CA THR A 160 12.08 -1.03 26.80
C THR A 160 12.33 0.06 25.75
N GLN A 161 12.23 -0.25 24.45
CA GLN A 161 12.34 0.67 23.31
C GLN A 161 11.01 0.74 22.52
N GLY A 162 9.87 0.61 23.20
CA GLY A 162 8.54 0.79 22.59
C GLY A 162 8.29 2.24 22.15
N ILE A 163 7.32 2.44 21.27
CA ILE A 163 6.77 3.77 20.95
C ILE A 163 5.85 4.15 22.12
N HIS A 164 6.01 5.36 22.66
CA HIS A 164 5.21 5.93 23.73
C HIS A 164 4.45 7.17 23.25
N PHE A 165 3.50 7.68 24.03
CA PHE A 165 2.78 8.92 23.71
C PHE A 165 3.70 10.14 23.56
N SER A 166 4.87 10.13 24.23
CA SER A 166 5.91 11.15 24.07
C SER A 166 6.54 11.19 22.67
N ASP A 167 6.46 10.08 21.92
CA ASP A 167 6.97 9.98 20.55
C ASP A 167 5.93 10.40 19.50
N VAL A 168 4.67 10.59 19.94
CA VAL A 168 3.55 11.05 19.11
C VAL A 168 3.30 12.51 19.45
N ALA A 169 3.65 13.42 18.55
CA ALA A 169 3.39 14.85 18.72
C ALA A 169 2.04 15.21 18.09
N GLY A 170 1.37 16.21 18.65
CA GLY A 170 -0.01 16.57 18.30
C GLY A 170 -1.02 15.54 18.77
N GLU A 171 -2.25 15.63 18.32
CA GLU A 171 -3.34 14.67 18.61
C GLU A 171 -3.65 14.55 20.11
N ASP A 172 -3.67 15.67 20.82
CA ASP A 172 -3.76 15.65 22.29
C ASP A 172 -5.13 15.13 22.76
N GLU A 173 -6.22 15.45 22.09
CA GLU A 173 -7.56 14.93 22.36
C GLU A 173 -7.65 13.41 22.11
N ALA A 174 -7.03 12.94 21.02
CA ALA A 174 -6.97 11.51 20.74
C ALA A 174 -6.14 10.77 21.80
N LYS A 175 -5.01 11.33 22.23
CA LYS A 175 -4.17 10.79 23.32
C LYS A 175 -4.93 10.76 24.64
N GLU A 176 -5.64 11.83 25.01
CA GLU A 176 -6.45 11.89 26.23
C GLU A 176 -7.50 10.77 26.24
N SER A 177 -8.25 10.65 25.14
CA SER A 177 -9.25 9.57 24.98
C SER A 177 -8.65 8.18 25.05
N LEU A 178 -7.43 7.97 24.55
CA LEU A 178 -6.74 6.69 24.56
C LEU A 178 -5.99 6.42 25.87
N SER A 179 -5.65 7.44 26.65
CA SER A 179 -5.03 7.30 27.96
C SER A 179 -5.96 6.62 28.97
N GLU A 180 -7.27 6.79 28.84
CA GLU A 180 -8.26 6.05 29.62
C GLU A 180 -8.17 4.54 29.39
N ILE A 181 -7.86 4.11 28.17
CA ILE A 181 -7.67 2.70 27.83
C ILE A 181 -6.41 2.15 28.49
N VAL A 182 -5.34 2.95 28.50
CA VAL A 182 -4.09 2.61 29.19
C VAL A 182 -4.32 2.46 30.68
N ASP A 183 -5.03 3.42 31.31
CA ASP A 183 -5.37 3.34 32.74
C ASP A 183 -6.25 2.11 33.06
N TYR A 184 -7.22 1.80 32.23
CA TYR A 184 -8.04 0.61 32.36
C TYR A 184 -7.21 -0.69 32.30
N LEU A 185 -6.29 -0.80 31.35
CA LEU A 185 -5.45 -2.00 31.23
C LEU A 185 -4.56 -2.20 32.45
N HIS A 186 -4.15 -1.11 33.12
CA HIS A 186 -3.37 -1.14 34.37
C HIS A 186 -4.26 -1.36 35.59
N ASN A 187 -5.44 -0.73 35.66
CA ASN A 187 -6.28 -0.66 36.83
C ASN A 187 -7.75 -1.00 36.55
N PRO A 188 -8.08 -2.22 36.05
CA PRO A 188 -9.45 -2.55 35.64
C PRO A 188 -10.47 -2.49 36.80
N LYS A 189 -10.03 -2.73 38.04
CA LYS A 189 -10.90 -2.67 39.22
C LYS A 189 -11.47 -1.29 39.49
N LYS A 190 -10.69 -0.22 39.25
CA LYS A 190 -11.11 1.18 39.44
C LYS A 190 -12.40 1.49 38.63
N TYR A 191 -12.53 0.91 37.46
CA TYR A 191 -13.69 1.10 36.59
C TYR A 191 -14.87 0.21 36.98
N SER A 192 -14.61 -1.05 37.30
CA SER A 192 -15.67 -1.97 37.74
C SER A 192 -16.30 -1.57 39.08
N ASP A 193 -15.55 -0.99 39.99
CA ASP A 193 -16.03 -0.54 41.31
C ASP A 193 -17.03 0.63 41.20
N VAL A 194 -16.95 1.41 40.13
CA VAL A 194 -17.90 2.51 39.81
C VAL A 194 -19.02 2.04 38.89
N GLY A 195 -18.97 0.80 38.40
CA GLY A 195 -19.95 0.24 37.46
C GLY A 195 -19.74 0.72 36.01
N ALA A 196 -18.56 1.26 35.67
CA ALA A 196 -18.22 1.67 34.31
C ALA A 196 -17.83 0.45 33.48
N SER A 197 -18.43 0.32 32.30
CA SER A 197 -18.03 -0.67 31.29
C SER A 197 -17.11 0.00 30.27
N MET A 198 -15.92 -0.59 30.06
CA MET A 198 -15.01 -0.10 29.04
C MET A 198 -15.41 -0.57 27.65
N PRO A 199 -15.18 0.24 26.60
CA PRO A 199 -15.42 -0.17 25.23
C PRO A 199 -14.56 -1.39 24.86
N LYS A 200 -15.18 -2.38 24.23
CA LYS A 200 -14.47 -3.55 23.71
C LYS A 200 -13.61 -3.21 22.50
N GLY A 201 -14.06 -2.24 21.73
CA GLY A 201 -13.39 -1.79 20.52
C GLY A 201 -13.41 -0.28 20.36
N VAL A 202 -12.28 0.24 19.86
CA VAL A 202 -12.10 1.66 19.54
C VAL A 202 -11.73 1.79 18.07
N LEU A 203 -12.43 2.67 17.38
CA LEU A 203 -12.22 2.97 15.98
C LEU A 203 -11.49 4.31 15.82
N LEU A 204 -10.25 4.27 15.35
CA LEU A 204 -9.47 5.44 14.96
C LEU A 204 -9.90 5.87 13.55
N VAL A 205 -10.42 7.09 13.42
CA VAL A 205 -10.94 7.60 12.16
C VAL A 205 -10.22 8.89 11.77
N GLY A 206 -9.87 9.06 10.49
CA GLY A 206 -9.22 10.29 10.05
C GLY A 206 -8.50 10.15 8.73
N PRO A 207 -7.93 11.24 8.19
CA PRO A 207 -7.22 11.26 6.93
C PRO A 207 -6.01 10.30 6.92
N PRO A 208 -5.54 9.87 5.74
CA PRO A 208 -4.30 9.09 5.65
C PRO A 208 -3.10 9.93 6.14
N GLY A 209 -2.10 9.26 6.70
CA GLY A 209 -0.88 9.92 7.15
C GLY A 209 -0.94 10.65 8.50
N THR A 210 -2.08 10.65 9.20
CA THR A 210 -2.24 11.32 10.52
C THR A 210 -1.64 10.53 11.69
N GLY A 211 -1.11 9.31 11.45
CA GLY A 211 -0.40 8.56 12.49
C GLY A 211 -1.25 7.56 13.27
N LYS A 212 -2.45 7.18 12.81
CA LYS A 212 -3.36 6.22 13.47
C LYS A 212 -2.67 4.93 13.91
N THR A 213 -1.90 4.32 13.03
CA THR A 213 -1.12 3.09 13.33
C THR A 213 -0.02 3.35 14.37
N MET A 214 0.60 4.54 14.35
CA MET A 214 1.63 4.92 15.33
C MET A 214 1.01 5.15 16.69
N LEU A 215 -0.14 5.80 16.74
CA LEU A 215 -0.90 6.06 17.96
C LEU A 215 -1.37 4.74 18.62
N ALA A 216 -1.87 3.77 17.82
CA ALA A 216 -2.24 2.45 18.33
C ALA A 216 -1.03 1.71 18.95
N LYS A 217 0.15 1.82 18.35
CA LYS A 217 1.40 1.28 18.92
C LYS A 217 1.83 1.99 20.18
N ALA A 218 1.62 3.30 20.26
CA ALA A 218 1.93 4.10 21.44
C ALA A 218 1.05 3.70 22.63
N VAL A 219 -0.25 3.45 22.40
CA VAL A 219 -1.15 2.93 23.44
C VAL A 219 -0.64 1.61 24.02
N ALA A 220 -0.20 0.69 23.17
CA ALA A 220 0.34 -0.59 23.64
C ALA A 220 1.68 -0.45 24.34
N GLY A 221 2.54 0.47 23.89
CA GLY A 221 3.80 0.79 24.54
C GLY A 221 3.61 1.41 25.93
N GLU A 222 2.66 2.34 26.02
CA GLU A 222 2.31 3.02 27.28
C GLU A 222 1.68 2.04 28.27
N ALA A 223 0.76 1.19 27.81
CA ALA A 223 0.14 0.14 28.63
C ALA A 223 1.08 -1.04 28.93
N ASN A 224 2.24 -1.12 28.29
CA ASN A 224 3.20 -2.21 28.42
C ASN A 224 2.59 -3.61 28.21
N VAL A 225 1.69 -3.73 27.24
CA VAL A 225 1.00 -4.99 26.90
C VAL A 225 1.39 -5.48 25.51
N PRO A 226 1.21 -6.79 25.21
CA PRO A 226 1.41 -7.34 23.88
C PRO A 226 0.52 -6.65 22.83
N PHE A 227 1.09 -6.40 21.65
CA PHE A 227 0.40 -5.76 20.54
C PHE A 227 0.36 -6.69 19.32
N PHE A 228 -0.84 -7.06 18.91
CA PHE A 228 -1.10 -7.84 17.71
C PHE A 228 -1.52 -6.89 16.60
N SER A 229 -0.77 -6.83 15.51
CA SER A 229 -1.09 -5.94 14.38
C SER A 229 -1.34 -6.75 13.12
N MET A 230 -2.46 -6.43 12.45
CA MET A 230 -2.85 -7.03 11.18
C MET A 230 -3.53 -5.98 10.30
N SER A 231 -3.30 -6.03 8.98
CA SER A 231 -4.06 -5.20 8.04
C SER A 231 -5.36 -5.91 7.62
N GLY A 232 -6.43 -5.15 7.40
CA GLY A 232 -7.68 -5.66 6.83
C GLY A 232 -7.48 -6.43 5.53
N SER A 233 -6.51 -6.02 4.71
CA SER A 233 -6.13 -6.70 3.47
C SER A 233 -5.55 -8.11 3.68
N GLU A 234 -4.92 -8.38 4.82
CA GLU A 234 -4.37 -9.69 5.14
C GLU A 234 -5.44 -10.76 5.44
N PHE A 235 -6.68 -10.33 5.71
CA PHE A 235 -7.83 -11.22 5.88
C PHE A 235 -8.49 -11.60 4.56
N VAL A 236 -8.26 -10.84 3.48
CA VAL A 236 -8.85 -11.14 2.17
C VAL A 236 -8.02 -12.21 1.47
N GLU A 237 -8.63 -13.36 1.22
CA GLU A 237 -7.99 -14.52 0.60
C GLU A 237 -8.78 -15.01 -0.60
N MET A 238 -8.16 -15.78 -1.48
CA MET A 238 -8.83 -16.35 -2.65
C MET A 238 -9.75 -17.53 -2.32
N PHE A 239 -9.53 -18.19 -1.17
CA PHE A 239 -10.31 -19.35 -0.75
C PHE A 239 -11.30 -18.99 0.35
N VAL A 240 -12.56 -19.30 0.12
CA VAL A 240 -13.66 -19.03 1.03
C VAL A 240 -13.42 -19.68 2.41
N GLY A 241 -13.59 -18.89 3.47
CA GLY A 241 -13.41 -19.32 4.87
C GLY A 241 -11.99 -19.19 5.42
N MET A 242 -10.98 -18.86 4.61
CA MET A 242 -9.60 -18.67 5.11
C MET A 242 -9.48 -17.38 5.93
N GLY A 243 -10.10 -16.29 5.49
CA GLY A 243 -10.14 -15.04 6.26
C GLY A 243 -10.80 -15.23 7.64
N ALA A 244 -11.92 -15.91 7.69
CA ALA A 244 -12.60 -16.26 8.95
C ALA A 244 -11.72 -17.13 9.86
N SER A 245 -10.93 -18.04 9.30
CA SER A 245 -9.98 -18.85 10.07
C SER A 245 -8.84 -18.01 10.67
N LYS A 246 -8.32 -17.02 9.91
CA LYS A 246 -7.31 -16.08 10.41
C LYS A 246 -7.84 -15.21 11.54
N VAL A 247 -9.10 -14.75 11.44
CA VAL A 247 -9.77 -14.02 12.53
C VAL A 247 -9.80 -14.87 13.79
N ARG A 248 -10.29 -16.10 13.72
CA ARG A 248 -10.35 -17.01 14.87
C ARG A 248 -8.98 -17.26 15.50
N ASP A 249 -7.96 -17.49 14.69
CA ASP A 249 -6.60 -17.72 15.16
C ASP A 249 -6.02 -16.48 15.86
N LEU A 250 -6.20 -15.28 15.28
CA LEU A 250 -5.79 -14.01 15.88
C LEU A 250 -6.41 -13.81 17.26
N PHE A 251 -7.72 -13.98 17.37
CA PHE A 251 -8.44 -13.80 18.63
C PHE A 251 -8.14 -14.90 19.66
N SER A 252 -7.87 -16.13 19.22
CA SER A 252 -7.39 -17.20 20.10
C SER A 252 -6.02 -16.85 20.71
N GLN A 253 -5.09 -16.38 19.89
CA GLN A 253 -3.77 -15.94 20.37
C GLN A 253 -3.86 -14.72 21.30
N ALA A 254 -4.75 -13.79 21.01
CA ALA A 254 -4.98 -12.63 21.87
C ALA A 254 -5.53 -13.03 23.24
N LYS A 255 -6.49 -13.96 23.29
CA LYS A 255 -7.04 -14.51 24.55
C LYS A 255 -5.98 -15.21 25.40
N GLU A 256 -5.05 -15.94 24.77
CA GLU A 256 -3.95 -16.62 25.46
C GLU A 256 -2.92 -15.63 26.06
N LYS A 257 -2.81 -14.43 25.49
CA LYS A 257 -1.81 -13.42 25.89
C LYS A 257 -2.43 -12.17 26.52
N ALA A 258 -3.65 -12.28 27.02
CA ALA A 258 -4.31 -11.18 27.71
C ALA A 258 -3.58 -10.85 29.06
N PRO A 259 -3.49 -9.55 29.47
CA PRO A 259 -4.02 -8.38 28.77
C PRO A 259 -3.21 -8.01 27.51
N CYS A 260 -3.90 -7.64 26.43
CA CYS A 260 -3.25 -7.29 25.15
C CYS A 260 -4.13 -6.37 24.30
N ILE A 261 -3.51 -5.78 23.27
CA ILE A 261 -4.20 -4.98 22.25
C ILE A 261 -4.13 -5.70 20.89
N VAL A 262 -5.29 -5.83 20.25
CA VAL A 262 -5.42 -6.27 18.85
C VAL A 262 -5.67 -5.04 17.99
N PHE A 263 -4.83 -4.79 17.01
CA PHE A 263 -4.96 -3.68 16.09
C PHE A 263 -5.23 -4.19 14.67
N ILE A 264 -6.31 -3.69 14.07
CA ILE A 264 -6.69 -3.97 12.69
C ILE A 264 -6.62 -2.68 11.90
N ASP A 265 -5.62 -2.56 11.04
CA ASP A 265 -5.49 -1.41 10.14
C ASP A 265 -6.39 -1.61 8.90
N GLU A 266 -6.85 -0.50 8.30
CA GLU A 266 -7.70 -0.54 7.10
C GLU A 266 -8.92 -1.47 7.25
N ILE A 267 -9.64 -1.34 8.37
CA ILE A 267 -10.80 -2.22 8.67
C ILE A 267 -11.90 -2.13 7.59
N ASP A 268 -11.98 -1.04 6.84
CA ASP A 268 -12.91 -0.83 5.74
C ASP A 268 -12.73 -1.83 4.59
N VAL A 269 -11.57 -2.47 4.46
CA VAL A 269 -11.34 -3.53 3.46
C VAL A 269 -12.26 -4.73 3.68
N ILE A 270 -12.49 -5.12 4.95
CA ILE A 270 -13.35 -6.24 5.32
C ILE A 270 -14.72 -5.79 5.82
N GLY A 271 -14.82 -4.57 6.33
CA GLY A 271 -16.00 -4.03 7.00
C GLY A 271 -16.93 -3.20 6.11
N LYS A 272 -16.81 -3.24 4.79
CA LYS A 272 -17.63 -2.43 3.87
C LYS A 272 -19.10 -2.84 3.89
N LYS A 273 -20.01 -1.85 3.80
CA LYS A 273 -21.47 -2.03 3.63
C LYS A 273 -21.80 -2.96 2.47
N ARG A 274 -22.89 -3.69 2.58
CA ARG A 274 -23.44 -4.54 1.54
C ARG A 274 -24.01 -3.69 0.41
N ASP A 275 -23.32 -3.62 -0.72
CA ASP A 275 -23.90 -3.11 -1.95
C ASP A 275 -24.71 -4.25 -2.59
N GLY A 276 -26.01 -4.04 -2.81
CA GLY A 276 -26.96 -5.05 -3.29
C GLY A 276 -26.72 -5.61 -4.70
N GLN A 277 -25.52 -5.54 -5.24
CA GLN A 277 -25.14 -6.16 -6.50
C GLN A 277 -24.51 -7.54 -6.27
N PHE A 278 -25.12 -8.54 -6.85
CA PHE A 278 -24.67 -9.93 -6.91
C PHE A 278 -23.25 -10.00 -7.49
N SER A 279 -22.21 -10.05 -6.65
CA SER A 279 -20.90 -10.57 -7.07
C SER A 279 -19.98 -10.88 -5.88
N SER A 280 -19.50 -12.10 -5.81
CA SER A 280 -18.23 -12.63 -5.25
C SER A 280 -17.70 -12.11 -3.90
N ASN A 281 -18.53 -11.63 -2.99
CA ASN A 281 -18.08 -11.11 -1.69
C ASN A 281 -18.29 -12.09 -0.51
N ASP A 282 -18.64 -13.36 -0.78
CA ASP A 282 -18.93 -14.36 0.25
C ASP A 282 -17.80 -14.51 1.28
N GLU A 283 -16.54 -14.38 0.86
CA GLU A 283 -15.41 -14.51 1.76
C GLU A 283 -15.27 -13.31 2.70
N ARG A 284 -15.42 -12.08 2.17
CA ARG A 284 -15.37 -10.87 3.00
C ARG A 284 -16.51 -10.85 4.00
N GLU A 285 -17.69 -11.23 3.58
CA GLU A 285 -18.87 -11.31 4.46
C GLU A 285 -18.69 -12.37 5.55
N GLN A 286 -18.16 -13.55 5.22
CA GLN A 286 -17.81 -14.57 6.20
C GLN A 286 -16.74 -14.08 7.19
N THR A 287 -15.74 -13.39 6.72
CA THR A 287 -14.68 -12.81 7.54
C THR A 287 -15.23 -11.74 8.48
N LEU A 288 -16.07 -10.83 7.96
CA LEU A 288 -16.74 -9.82 8.77
C LEU A 288 -17.64 -10.47 9.83
N ASN A 289 -18.49 -11.43 9.46
CA ASN A 289 -19.36 -12.11 10.39
C ASN A 289 -18.57 -12.86 11.47
N GLN A 290 -17.43 -13.46 11.14
CA GLN A 290 -16.53 -14.07 12.11
C GLN A 290 -15.93 -13.03 13.06
N LEU A 291 -15.48 -11.87 12.55
CA LEU A 291 -14.98 -10.77 13.37
C LEU A 291 -16.05 -10.29 14.37
N LEU A 292 -17.27 -10.07 13.90
CA LEU A 292 -18.40 -9.69 14.75
C LEU A 292 -18.68 -10.74 15.83
N THR A 293 -18.63 -12.03 15.46
CA THR A 293 -18.84 -13.15 16.39
C THR A 293 -17.75 -13.20 17.47
N GLU A 294 -16.48 -13.00 17.09
CA GLU A 294 -15.39 -12.96 18.07
C GLU A 294 -15.51 -11.76 19.01
N MET A 295 -15.90 -10.58 18.49
CA MET A 295 -16.13 -9.38 19.31
C MET A 295 -17.30 -9.58 20.30
N ASP A 296 -18.40 -10.16 19.85
CA ASP A 296 -19.56 -10.45 20.72
C ASP A 296 -19.24 -11.53 21.76
N GLY A 297 -18.37 -12.48 21.42
CA GLY A 297 -17.93 -13.57 22.29
C GLY A 297 -16.94 -13.18 23.39
N PHE A 298 -16.48 -11.92 23.46
CA PHE A 298 -15.69 -11.44 24.59
C PHE A 298 -16.57 -11.22 25.82
N GLN A 299 -16.29 -11.97 26.88
CA GLN A 299 -16.80 -11.66 28.21
C GLN A 299 -16.11 -10.39 28.74
N GLU A 300 -16.83 -9.59 29.53
CA GLU A 300 -16.41 -8.28 30.03
C GLU A 300 -15.18 -8.41 30.90
N ASN A 301 -14.21 -8.97 30.93
CA ASN A 301 -13.04 -8.97 31.86
C ASN A 301 -11.80 -9.73 31.35
N ILE A 302 -11.71 -10.02 30.04
CA ILE A 302 -10.55 -10.78 29.53
C ILE A 302 -9.31 -9.89 29.35
N GLY A 303 -9.45 -8.54 29.37
CA GLY A 303 -8.32 -7.61 29.19
C GLY A 303 -7.82 -7.53 27.75
N VAL A 304 -8.63 -7.94 26.76
CA VAL A 304 -8.31 -7.76 25.33
C VAL A 304 -9.06 -6.54 24.81
N ILE A 305 -8.35 -5.57 24.27
CA ILE A 305 -8.93 -4.39 23.63
C ILE A 305 -8.63 -4.43 22.13
N ILE A 306 -9.65 -4.13 21.32
CA ILE A 306 -9.54 -4.10 19.89
C ILE A 306 -9.44 -2.63 19.44
N LEU A 307 -8.36 -2.28 18.78
CA LEU A 307 -8.23 -1.01 18.08
C LEU A 307 -8.39 -1.27 16.58
N ALA A 308 -9.14 -0.45 15.88
CA ALA A 308 -9.17 -0.49 14.41
C ALA A 308 -8.93 0.90 13.84
N ALA A 309 -8.40 0.96 12.62
CA ALA A 309 -8.19 2.23 11.92
C ALA A 309 -8.87 2.20 10.55
N THR A 310 -9.44 3.34 10.15
CA THR A 310 -10.00 3.55 8.82
C THR A 310 -9.87 5.01 8.38
N ASN A 311 -9.73 5.20 7.08
CA ASN A 311 -9.85 6.52 6.44
C ASN A 311 -11.27 6.76 5.88
N ARG A 312 -12.16 5.75 5.93
CA ARG A 312 -13.50 5.75 5.33
C ARG A 312 -14.57 5.24 6.29
N PRO A 313 -14.83 5.92 7.40
CA PRO A 313 -15.79 5.45 8.40
C PRO A 313 -17.22 5.30 7.84
N GLU A 314 -17.58 6.10 6.84
CA GLU A 314 -18.89 6.09 6.19
C GLU A 314 -19.15 4.83 5.36
N THR A 315 -18.10 4.12 4.92
CA THR A 315 -18.23 2.87 4.16
C THR A 315 -18.44 1.65 5.04
N LEU A 316 -18.21 1.78 6.36
CA LEU A 316 -18.30 0.66 7.28
C LEU A 316 -19.75 0.17 7.47
N ASP A 317 -19.90 -1.14 7.58
CA ASP A 317 -21.16 -1.77 7.95
C ASP A 317 -21.60 -1.27 9.35
N PRO A 318 -22.84 -0.78 9.51
CA PRO A 318 -23.36 -0.32 10.79
C PRO A 318 -23.27 -1.35 11.91
N ALA A 319 -23.22 -2.64 11.57
CA ALA A 319 -23.05 -3.70 12.56
C ALA A 319 -21.71 -3.60 13.32
N LEU A 320 -20.64 -3.09 12.69
CA LEU A 320 -19.34 -2.89 13.34
C LEU A 320 -19.36 -1.80 14.42
N THR A 321 -20.21 -0.79 14.25
CA THR A 321 -20.26 0.40 15.12
C THR A 321 -21.38 0.37 16.15
N ARG A 322 -22.02 -0.81 16.33
CA ARG A 322 -23.03 -1.02 17.39
C ARG A 322 -22.38 -1.12 18.76
N PRO A 323 -23.10 -0.71 19.84
CA PRO A 323 -22.62 -0.89 21.21
C PRO A 323 -22.15 -2.33 21.49
N GLY A 324 -21.04 -2.47 22.18
CA GLY A 324 -20.37 -3.75 22.47
C GLY A 324 -19.40 -4.22 21.39
N ARG A 325 -19.17 -3.42 20.34
CA ARG A 325 -18.18 -3.66 19.27
C ARG A 325 -17.25 -2.44 19.16
N PHE A 326 -17.19 -1.74 18.03
CA PHE A 326 -16.47 -0.46 17.92
C PHE A 326 -17.40 0.68 18.35
N ASP A 327 -17.65 0.76 19.60
CA ASP A 327 -18.59 1.71 20.21
C ASP A 327 -17.96 3.06 20.56
N ARG A 328 -16.63 3.14 20.64
CA ARG A 328 -15.91 4.40 20.79
C ARG A 328 -15.21 4.77 19.45
N ARG A 329 -15.48 5.99 18.98
CA ARG A 329 -14.78 6.58 17.84
C ARG A 329 -13.82 7.64 18.34
N VAL A 330 -12.57 7.57 17.92
CA VAL A 330 -11.53 8.56 18.22
C VAL A 330 -11.10 9.18 16.90
N PRO A 331 -11.46 10.45 16.65
CA PRO A 331 -10.97 11.19 15.50
C PRO A 331 -9.46 11.42 15.64
N VAL A 332 -8.73 11.22 14.55
CA VAL A 332 -7.29 11.51 14.40
C VAL A 332 -7.19 12.41 13.18
N GLU A 333 -7.25 13.71 13.41
CA GLU A 333 -7.41 14.72 12.38
C GLU A 333 -6.06 15.18 11.81
N LEU A 334 -6.06 16.09 10.85
CA LEU A 334 -4.83 16.75 10.43
C LEU A 334 -4.36 17.66 11.57
N PRO A 335 -3.03 17.71 11.83
CA PRO A 335 -2.51 18.48 12.95
C PRO A 335 -2.75 19.99 12.75
N ASP A 336 -3.13 20.66 13.83
CA ASP A 336 -3.18 22.12 13.91
C ASP A 336 -1.76 22.74 13.86
N LEU A 337 -1.63 24.04 13.89
CA LEU A 337 -0.35 24.72 13.80
C LEU A 337 0.63 24.28 14.90
N ALA A 338 0.15 24.14 16.14
CA ALA A 338 0.99 23.71 17.27
C ALA A 338 1.41 22.23 17.11
N GLY A 339 0.50 21.38 16.67
CA GLY A 339 0.75 19.97 16.36
C GLY A 339 1.76 19.81 15.23
N ARG A 340 1.62 20.60 14.13
CA ARG A 340 2.60 20.56 13.03
C ARG A 340 4.00 20.96 13.51
N GLU A 341 4.11 22.04 14.30
CA GLU A 341 5.38 22.46 14.87
C GLU A 341 5.99 21.38 15.77
N ALA A 342 5.18 20.77 16.62
CA ALA A 342 5.61 19.68 17.51
C ALA A 342 6.08 18.45 16.73
N ILE A 343 5.34 18.05 15.68
CA ILE A 343 5.70 16.93 14.80
C ILE A 343 7.03 17.20 14.09
N LEU A 344 7.20 18.38 13.52
CA LEU A 344 8.46 18.80 12.87
C LEU A 344 9.63 18.71 13.85
N LYS A 345 9.48 19.22 15.08
CA LYS A 345 10.51 19.14 16.14
C LYS A 345 10.86 17.70 16.52
N VAL A 346 9.86 16.80 16.62
CA VAL A 346 10.10 15.38 16.93
C VAL A 346 10.92 14.70 15.83
N HIS A 347 10.59 14.97 14.56
CA HIS A 347 11.34 14.40 13.45
C HIS A 347 12.71 15.05 13.27
N ALA A 348 12.85 16.35 13.56
CA ALA A 348 14.11 17.09 13.50
C ALA A 348 15.15 16.58 14.51
N LYS A 349 14.74 16.02 15.66
CA LYS A 349 15.66 15.38 16.61
C LYS A 349 16.51 14.25 16.00
N LYS A 350 16.10 13.68 14.87
CA LYS A 350 16.79 12.58 14.19
C LYS A 350 17.87 13.06 13.21
N ILE A 351 17.91 14.35 12.92
CA ILE A 351 18.84 14.98 11.95
C ILE A 351 19.59 16.13 12.63
N LYS A 352 20.62 16.64 11.96
CA LYS A 352 21.34 17.84 12.41
C LYS A 352 20.72 19.05 11.77
N THR A 353 20.09 19.90 12.56
CA THR A 353 19.51 21.19 12.14
C THR A 353 20.38 22.34 12.65
N ALA A 354 20.38 23.46 11.93
CA ALA A 354 20.95 24.70 12.40
C ALA A 354 20.11 25.27 13.58
N ASP A 355 20.77 26.01 14.46
CA ASP A 355 20.13 26.53 15.67
C ASP A 355 19.14 27.67 15.40
N ASP A 356 19.23 28.31 14.25
CA ASP A 356 18.42 29.45 13.81
C ASP A 356 17.12 29.04 13.08
N VAL A 357 16.85 27.75 12.90
CA VAL A 357 15.64 27.26 12.21
C VAL A 357 14.39 27.61 13.01
N ASN A 358 13.49 28.35 12.38
CA ASN A 358 12.20 28.69 12.94
C ASN A 358 11.11 27.67 12.54
N PHE A 359 10.93 26.63 13.35
CA PHE A 359 9.91 25.59 13.12
C PHE A 359 8.48 26.12 13.12
N HIS A 360 8.19 27.24 13.77
CA HIS A 360 6.88 27.87 13.71
C HIS A 360 6.56 28.40 12.31
N THR A 361 7.52 29.07 11.67
CA THR A 361 7.38 29.54 10.27
C THR A 361 7.18 28.35 9.32
N ILE A 362 8.00 27.32 9.47
CA ILE A 362 7.90 26.07 8.68
C ILE A 362 6.54 25.40 8.85
N ALA A 363 6.03 25.31 10.09
CA ALA A 363 4.70 24.73 10.39
C ALA A 363 3.55 25.54 9.77
N ARG A 364 3.67 26.88 9.71
CA ARG A 364 2.70 27.74 9.02
C ARG A 364 2.70 27.47 7.51
N MET A 365 3.88 27.38 6.89
CA MET A 365 4.02 27.10 5.46
C MET A 365 3.49 25.71 5.08
N ALA A 366 3.58 24.73 5.99
CA ALA A 366 3.07 23.37 5.83
C ALA A 366 1.59 23.22 6.26
N SER A 367 0.78 24.26 6.09
CA SER A 367 -0.65 24.21 6.44
C SER A 367 -1.37 23.09 5.68
N GLY A 368 -2.18 22.30 6.39
CA GLY A 368 -2.92 21.15 5.84
C GLY A 368 -2.07 19.89 5.64
N ALA A 369 -0.78 19.91 5.94
CA ALA A 369 0.07 18.73 5.84
C ALA A 369 -0.23 17.72 6.94
N SER A 370 -0.27 16.43 6.55
CA SER A 370 -0.37 15.30 7.48
C SER A 370 0.95 15.05 8.21
N GLY A 371 0.91 14.30 9.31
CA GLY A 371 2.13 13.91 10.04
C GLY A 371 3.16 13.16 9.18
N ALA A 372 2.70 12.36 8.22
CA ALA A 372 3.58 11.66 7.28
C ALA A 372 4.27 12.60 6.29
N GLU A 373 3.55 13.61 5.79
CA GLU A 373 4.12 14.64 4.91
C GLU A 373 5.12 15.52 5.67
N LEU A 374 4.84 15.89 6.92
CA LEU A 374 5.78 16.63 7.77
C LEU A 374 7.06 15.84 8.03
N ALA A 375 6.94 14.53 8.29
CA ALA A 375 8.12 13.65 8.41
C ALA A 375 8.92 13.59 7.10
N ASN A 376 8.23 13.56 5.97
CA ASN A 376 8.88 13.57 4.65
C ASN A 376 9.58 14.89 4.35
N ILE A 377 8.98 16.04 4.73
CA ILE A 377 9.62 17.36 4.61
C ILE A 377 10.97 17.38 5.34
N ILE A 378 11.02 16.89 6.57
CA ILE A 378 12.27 16.81 7.35
C ILE A 378 13.31 15.92 6.65
N ASN A 379 12.88 14.78 6.12
CA ASN A 379 13.77 13.86 5.41
C ASN A 379 14.30 14.46 4.09
N GLU A 380 13.44 15.10 3.30
CA GLU A 380 13.84 15.78 2.05
C GLU A 380 14.81 16.94 2.32
N ALA A 381 14.59 17.69 3.41
CA ALA A 381 15.51 18.74 3.82
C ALA A 381 16.91 18.19 4.15
N ALA A 382 16.98 17.06 4.85
CA ALA A 382 18.25 16.39 5.12
C ALA A 382 18.93 15.91 3.83
N LEU A 383 18.18 15.31 2.90
CA LEU A 383 18.69 14.90 1.59
C LEU A 383 19.16 16.09 0.75
N ARG A 384 18.47 17.24 0.82
CA ARG A 384 18.87 18.46 0.15
C ARG A 384 20.17 19.03 0.73
N ALA A 385 20.33 19.05 2.04
CA ALA A 385 21.58 19.50 2.67
C ALA A 385 22.78 18.66 2.18
N VAL A 386 22.62 17.32 2.11
CA VAL A 386 23.66 16.42 1.59
C VAL A 386 23.95 16.67 0.10
N ARG A 387 22.92 16.85 -0.73
CA ARG A 387 23.09 17.21 -2.17
C ARG A 387 23.89 18.50 -2.37
N ASN A 388 23.78 19.42 -1.41
CA ASN A 388 24.51 20.69 -1.40
C ASN A 388 25.85 20.63 -0.61
N ASN A 389 26.36 19.41 -0.36
CA ASN A 389 27.61 19.16 0.38
C ASN A 389 27.63 19.77 1.80
N ARG A 390 26.48 19.86 2.47
CA ARG A 390 26.32 20.33 3.84
C ARG A 390 25.97 19.16 4.76
N THR A 391 26.35 19.28 6.02
CA THR A 391 26.07 18.28 7.07
C THR A 391 24.98 18.74 8.05
N VAL A 392 24.46 19.94 7.87
CA VAL A 392 23.47 20.60 8.72
C VAL A 392 22.36 21.14 7.82
N VAL A 393 21.12 20.91 8.23
CA VAL A 393 19.92 21.41 7.57
C VAL A 393 19.66 22.84 8.03
N ASN A 394 19.45 23.75 7.10
CA ASN A 394 19.06 25.14 7.37
C ASN A 394 17.58 25.38 7.01
N GLU A 395 17.06 26.58 7.35
CA GLU A 395 15.65 26.93 7.11
C GLU A 395 15.29 26.87 5.63
N SER A 396 16.17 27.33 4.73
CA SER A 396 15.90 27.27 3.29
C SER A 396 15.82 25.86 2.71
N ASP A 397 16.42 24.86 3.37
CA ASP A 397 16.24 23.44 2.97
C ASP A 397 14.84 22.95 3.32
N LEU A 398 14.32 23.36 4.47
CA LEU A 398 12.97 23.00 4.92
C LEU A 398 11.91 23.67 4.04
N GLU A 399 12.06 24.96 3.74
CA GLU A 399 11.16 25.70 2.85
C GLU A 399 11.06 25.05 1.46
N GLU A 400 12.21 24.77 0.82
CA GLU A 400 12.20 24.09 -0.48
C GLU A 400 11.68 22.64 -0.41
N SER A 401 11.83 21.98 0.75
CA SER A 401 11.29 20.63 0.94
C SER A 401 9.79 20.63 1.11
N ILE A 402 9.20 21.67 1.70
CA ILE A 402 7.75 21.86 1.70
C ILE A 402 7.25 21.97 0.25
N GLU A 403 7.90 22.82 -0.55
CA GLU A 403 7.54 22.97 -1.96
C GLU A 403 7.70 21.67 -2.75
N THR A 404 8.77 20.92 -2.46
CA THR A 404 9.02 19.63 -3.10
C THR A 404 7.92 18.60 -2.75
N VAL A 405 7.46 18.56 -1.51
CA VAL A 405 6.43 17.62 -1.06
C VAL A 405 5.06 18.02 -1.60
N ILE A 406 4.73 19.31 -1.62
CA ILE A 406 3.42 19.82 -2.06
C ILE A 406 3.34 19.93 -3.60
N ALA A 407 4.33 20.54 -4.23
CA ALA A 407 4.33 20.88 -5.65
C ALA A 407 5.29 20.04 -6.51
N GLY A 408 6.05 19.13 -5.91
CA GLY A 408 7.04 18.30 -6.61
C GLY A 408 8.38 18.99 -6.83
N TYR A 409 9.34 18.22 -7.38
CA TYR A 409 10.69 18.72 -7.63
C TYR A 409 10.74 19.77 -8.73
N GLN A 410 11.73 20.67 -8.65
CA GLN A 410 12.03 21.61 -9.74
C GLN A 410 12.46 20.85 -11.00
N LYS A 411 11.86 21.19 -12.14
CA LYS A 411 12.27 20.63 -13.45
C LYS A 411 13.54 21.31 -13.94
N LYS A 412 14.66 20.59 -13.92
CA LYS A 412 15.96 21.13 -14.40
C LYS A 412 16.04 21.33 -15.92
N ASN A 413 15.23 20.60 -16.68
CA ASN A 413 15.30 20.58 -18.16
C ASN A 413 14.10 21.24 -18.83
N ALA A 414 13.18 21.85 -18.09
CA ALA A 414 12.07 22.60 -18.69
C ALA A 414 12.54 24.02 -18.99
N VAL A 415 12.97 24.24 -20.23
CA VAL A 415 13.27 25.58 -20.73
C VAL A 415 11.97 26.14 -21.28
N LEU A 416 11.31 27.01 -20.51
CA LEU A 416 10.23 27.85 -21.02
C LEU A 416 10.80 28.79 -22.09
N SER A 417 10.09 28.98 -23.18
CA SER A 417 10.40 30.05 -24.11
C SER A 417 10.24 31.41 -23.41
N ASP A 418 10.96 32.42 -23.90
CA ASP A 418 10.86 33.79 -23.31
C ASP A 418 9.43 34.30 -23.31
N SER A 419 8.62 33.95 -24.32
CA SER A 419 7.20 34.29 -24.38
C SER A 419 6.39 33.58 -23.29
N GLU A 420 6.59 32.26 -23.11
CA GLU A 420 5.91 31.48 -22.06
C GLU A 420 6.31 31.94 -20.67
N LYS A 421 7.62 32.16 -20.44
CA LYS A 421 8.13 32.67 -19.17
C LYS A 421 7.48 34.01 -18.79
N LYS A 422 7.28 34.89 -19.79
CA LYS A 422 6.62 36.17 -19.60
C LYS A 422 5.15 36.00 -19.26
N VAL A 423 4.42 35.12 -19.96
CA VAL A 423 3.01 34.84 -19.67
C VAL A 423 2.85 34.28 -18.25
N VAL A 424 3.68 33.31 -17.85
CA VAL A 424 3.65 32.74 -16.49
C VAL A 424 3.94 33.81 -15.43
N ALA A 425 4.89 34.70 -15.67
CA ALA A 425 5.19 35.79 -14.73
C ALA A 425 3.98 36.71 -14.49
N TYR A 426 3.28 37.09 -15.54
CA TYR A 426 2.06 37.90 -15.41
C TYR A 426 0.92 37.11 -14.76
N HIS A 427 0.80 35.82 -15.05
CA HIS A 427 -0.19 34.93 -14.45
C HIS A 427 -0.03 34.86 -12.93
N GLU A 428 1.19 34.55 -12.45
CA GLU A 428 1.48 34.43 -11.02
C GLU A 428 1.34 35.76 -10.27
N ILE A 429 1.82 36.87 -10.87
CA ILE A 429 1.62 38.19 -10.29
C ILE A 429 0.13 38.57 -10.31
N GLY A 430 -0.63 38.13 -11.30
CA GLY A 430 -2.08 38.31 -11.33
C GLY A 430 -2.76 37.76 -10.08
N HIS A 431 -2.43 36.53 -9.70
CA HIS A 431 -2.90 35.93 -8.45
C HIS A 431 -2.48 36.72 -7.22
N ALA A 432 -1.19 37.04 -7.12
CA ALA A 432 -0.61 37.73 -5.98
C ALA A 432 -1.19 39.15 -5.80
N LEU A 433 -1.33 39.87 -6.89
CA LEU A 433 -1.82 41.26 -6.85
C LEU A 433 -3.32 41.31 -6.51
N VAL A 434 -4.14 40.41 -7.09
CA VAL A 434 -5.57 40.33 -6.73
C VAL A 434 -5.72 39.95 -5.25
N ALA A 435 -4.91 39.01 -4.74
CA ALA A 435 -4.92 38.68 -3.33
C ALA A 435 -4.54 39.86 -2.42
N ALA A 436 -3.45 40.55 -2.73
CA ALA A 436 -2.94 41.67 -1.92
C ALA A 436 -3.88 42.89 -1.89
N MET A 437 -4.63 43.10 -2.97
CA MET A 437 -5.58 44.24 -3.09
C MET A 437 -6.96 43.95 -2.50
N GLN A 438 -7.15 42.74 -1.91
CA GLN A 438 -8.40 42.38 -1.26
C GLN A 438 -8.23 42.34 0.27
N SER A 439 -9.28 42.73 0.99
CA SER A 439 -9.36 42.54 2.44
C SER A 439 -9.53 41.05 2.77
N HIS A 440 -9.00 40.61 3.90
CA HIS A 440 -9.16 39.22 4.39
C HIS A 440 -8.58 38.14 3.48
N SER A 441 -7.61 38.44 2.63
CA SER A 441 -6.79 37.47 1.91
C SER A 441 -5.56 37.07 2.72
N ALA A 442 -5.12 35.83 2.56
CA ALA A 442 -3.88 35.36 3.15
C ALA A 442 -2.68 36.10 2.55
N PRO A 443 -1.66 36.49 3.35
CA PRO A 443 -0.47 37.14 2.83
C PRO A 443 0.28 36.27 1.81
N VAL A 444 0.82 36.91 0.79
CA VAL A 444 1.70 36.29 -0.17
C VAL A 444 3.05 36.02 0.50
N GLN A 445 3.50 34.78 0.51
CA GLN A 445 4.76 34.36 1.10
C GLN A 445 5.88 34.24 0.05
N LYS A 446 5.56 33.69 -1.12
CA LYS A 446 6.51 33.44 -2.21
C LYS A 446 5.80 33.36 -3.55
N ILE A 447 6.44 33.85 -4.60
CA ILE A 447 5.97 33.72 -5.97
C ILE A 447 7.13 33.17 -6.81
N THR A 448 6.90 32.15 -7.63
CA THR A 448 7.94 31.55 -8.49
C THR A 448 7.36 31.15 -9.84
N ILE A 449 8.21 31.27 -10.87
CA ILE A 449 7.93 30.81 -12.23
C ILE A 449 8.81 29.62 -12.64
N ILE A 450 9.40 28.94 -11.64
CA ILE A 450 10.21 27.75 -11.88
C ILE A 450 9.28 26.53 -11.99
N PRO A 451 9.26 25.82 -13.15
CA PRO A 451 8.39 24.69 -13.36
C PRO A 451 8.66 23.52 -12.40
N ARG A 452 7.58 22.87 -11.94
CA ARG A 452 7.60 21.72 -11.03
C ARG A 452 7.17 20.42 -11.72
N THR A 453 7.52 19.29 -11.12
CA THR A 453 7.18 17.95 -11.66
C THR A 453 5.69 17.63 -11.57
N SER A 454 4.92 18.31 -10.72
CA SER A 454 3.44 18.21 -10.66
C SER A 454 2.75 18.74 -11.93
N GLY A 455 3.50 19.46 -12.80
CA GLY A 455 2.95 20.08 -14.01
C GLY A 455 2.73 21.59 -13.88
N ALA A 456 2.84 22.15 -12.68
CA ALA A 456 2.78 23.59 -12.47
C ALA A 456 3.97 24.28 -13.16
N LEU A 457 3.70 25.36 -13.90
CA LEU A 457 4.72 26.19 -14.56
C LEU A 457 5.23 27.31 -13.65
N GLY A 458 4.43 27.67 -12.66
CA GLY A 458 4.71 28.59 -11.57
C GLY A 458 3.75 28.32 -10.42
N TYR A 459 3.88 29.04 -9.33
CA TYR A 459 2.88 29.09 -8.27
C TYR A 459 3.07 30.31 -7.36
N THR A 460 1.96 30.75 -6.79
CA THR A 460 1.90 31.80 -5.78
C THR A 460 1.53 31.17 -4.45
N MET A 461 2.44 31.17 -3.49
CA MET A 461 2.21 30.65 -2.14
C MET A 461 1.61 31.72 -1.24
N GLN A 462 0.44 31.45 -0.71
CA GLN A 462 -0.22 32.26 0.31
C GLN A 462 -0.28 31.48 1.61
N VAL A 463 0.06 32.10 2.72
CA VAL A 463 0.11 31.46 4.05
C VAL A 463 -0.69 32.27 5.04
N ASP A 464 -1.74 31.68 5.61
CA ASP A 464 -2.53 32.30 6.66
C ASP A 464 -1.68 32.52 7.94
N GLN A 465 -2.04 33.53 8.74
CA GLN A 465 -1.30 33.82 9.98
C GLN A 465 -1.59 32.83 11.11
N GLY A 466 -2.63 32.00 10.97
CA GLY A 466 -3.02 30.96 11.91
C GLY A 466 -4.08 30.05 11.31
N ASP A 467 -4.46 29.00 12.02
CA ASP A 467 -5.51 28.08 11.59
C ASP A 467 -6.87 28.79 11.67
N LYS A 468 -7.61 28.79 10.56
CA LYS A 468 -8.87 29.46 10.40
C LYS A 468 -9.99 28.44 10.19
N TYR A 469 -10.88 28.33 11.16
CA TYR A 469 -11.96 27.33 11.18
C TYR A 469 -13.25 27.79 10.50
N LEU A 470 -13.47 29.10 10.42
CA LEU A 470 -14.67 29.69 9.81
C LEU A 470 -14.28 30.67 8.72
N LEU A 471 -14.87 30.51 7.55
CA LEU A 471 -14.70 31.41 6.41
C LEU A 471 -16.04 32.09 6.09
N THR A 472 -16.02 33.39 5.93
CA THR A 472 -17.18 34.15 5.52
C THR A 472 -17.45 34.06 4.01
N LYS A 473 -18.66 34.36 3.57
CA LYS A 473 -19.02 34.46 2.14
C LYS A 473 -18.03 35.33 1.37
N GLN A 474 -17.70 36.50 1.95
CA GLN A 474 -16.77 37.46 1.33
C GLN A 474 -15.36 36.89 1.15
N GLU A 475 -14.86 36.13 2.12
CA GLU A 475 -13.53 35.50 2.03
C GLU A 475 -13.49 34.41 0.96
N LEU A 476 -14.57 33.63 0.84
CA LEU A 476 -14.66 32.61 -0.22
C LEU A 476 -14.79 33.24 -1.61
N GLU A 477 -15.57 34.33 -1.74
CA GLU A 477 -15.65 35.11 -2.97
C GLU A 477 -14.29 35.71 -3.34
N ASN A 478 -13.55 36.24 -2.36
CA ASN A 478 -12.19 36.76 -2.56
C ASN A 478 -11.21 35.65 -3.02
N LYS A 479 -11.32 34.43 -2.48
CA LYS A 479 -10.52 33.30 -2.95
C LYS A 479 -10.84 32.96 -4.41
N ILE A 480 -12.10 32.97 -4.81
CA ILE A 480 -12.49 32.75 -6.21
C ILE A 480 -11.91 33.83 -7.11
N ALA A 481 -11.98 35.12 -6.70
CA ALA A 481 -11.36 36.22 -7.46
C ALA A 481 -9.84 36.02 -7.58
N THR A 482 -9.17 35.59 -6.51
CA THR A 482 -7.72 35.25 -6.53
C THR A 482 -7.42 34.14 -7.53
N PHE A 483 -8.18 33.02 -7.53
CA PHE A 483 -7.99 31.94 -8.50
C PHE A 483 -8.17 32.40 -9.96
N THR A 484 -9.06 33.37 -10.21
CA THR A 484 -9.27 33.89 -11.56
C THR A 484 -8.24 34.96 -11.97
N GLY A 485 -7.39 35.41 -11.03
CA GLY A 485 -6.42 36.51 -11.21
C GLY A 485 -5.38 36.25 -12.28
N GLY A 486 -4.84 35.03 -12.34
CA GLY A 486 -3.84 34.66 -13.35
C GLY A 486 -4.40 34.80 -14.77
N ARG A 487 -5.56 34.20 -15.04
CA ARG A 487 -6.22 34.33 -16.34
C ARG A 487 -6.61 35.76 -16.66
N ALA A 488 -7.12 36.50 -15.68
CA ALA A 488 -7.45 37.91 -15.87
C ALA A 488 -6.24 38.76 -16.26
N ALA A 489 -5.06 38.46 -15.72
CA ALA A 489 -3.81 39.11 -16.11
C ALA A 489 -3.39 38.77 -17.55
N GLU A 490 -3.52 37.50 -17.96
CA GLU A 490 -3.26 37.10 -19.35
C GLU A 490 -4.18 37.85 -20.33
N GLU A 491 -5.48 37.89 -20.09
CA GLU A 491 -6.46 38.57 -20.92
C GLU A 491 -6.16 40.09 -21.01
N LEU A 492 -5.84 40.71 -19.87
CA LEU A 492 -5.60 42.17 -19.79
C LEU A 492 -4.29 42.55 -20.52
N VAL A 493 -3.27 41.73 -20.48
CA VAL A 493 -1.93 42.08 -20.96
C VAL A 493 -1.70 41.63 -22.40
N PHE A 494 -2.08 40.41 -22.73
CA PHE A 494 -1.81 39.77 -24.01
C PHE A 494 -3.03 39.70 -24.94
N GLY A 495 -4.25 39.90 -24.41
CA GLY A 495 -5.49 39.75 -25.17
C GLY A 495 -5.80 38.29 -25.53
N GLU A 496 -5.04 37.36 -25.01
CA GLU A 496 -5.17 35.91 -25.25
C GLU A 496 -5.21 35.19 -23.91
N ILE A 497 -5.72 33.96 -23.95
CA ILE A 497 -5.82 33.07 -22.77
C ILE A 497 -5.07 31.79 -23.05
N THR A 498 -4.41 31.24 -22.03
CA THR A 498 -3.66 30.00 -22.15
C THR A 498 -4.32 28.86 -21.40
N THR A 499 -3.79 27.66 -21.61
CA THR A 499 -4.21 26.45 -20.85
C THR A 499 -3.66 26.42 -19.43
N GLY A 500 -2.77 27.36 -19.06
CA GLY A 500 -2.13 27.44 -17.74
C GLY A 500 -3.12 27.55 -16.59
N ALA A 501 -4.24 28.25 -16.80
CA ALA A 501 -5.29 28.46 -15.80
C ALA A 501 -6.20 27.24 -15.52
N SER A 502 -5.89 26.05 -16.06
CA SER A 502 -6.77 24.87 -15.95
C SER A 502 -7.09 24.50 -14.50
N ASN A 503 -6.06 24.44 -13.64
CA ASN A 503 -6.23 24.11 -12.22
C ASN A 503 -7.01 25.20 -11.46
N ASP A 504 -6.76 26.47 -11.77
CA ASP A 504 -7.43 27.60 -11.12
C ASP A 504 -8.93 27.63 -11.44
N ILE A 505 -9.28 27.31 -12.68
CA ILE A 505 -10.67 27.15 -13.12
C ILE A 505 -11.35 26.02 -12.33
N GLU A 506 -10.68 24.90 -12.15
CA GLU A 506 -11.19 23.77 -11.38
C GLU A 506 -11.42 24.16 -9.92
N GLN A 507 -10.44 24.80 -9.26
CA GLN A 507 -10.54 25.23 -7.87
C GLN A 507 -11.62 26.31 -7.69
N ALA A 508 -11.68 27.29 -8.55
CA ALA A 508 -12.72 28.33 -8.53
C ALA A 508 -14.13 27.73 -8.68
N THR A 509 -14.30 26.80 -9.62
CA THR A 509 -15.58 26.11 -9.85
C THR A 509 -16.00 25.26 -8.65
N LYS A 510 -15.06 24.50 -8.09
CA LYS A 510 -15.27 23.64 -6.93
C LYS A 510 -15.70 24.43 -5.69
N LEU A 511 -15.02 25.55 -5.45
CA LEU A 511 -15.33 26.45 -4.34
C LEU A 511 -16.68 27.13 -4.53
N ALA A 512 -16.97 27.67 -5.73
CA ALA A 512 -18.25 28.30 -6.05
C ALA A 512 -19.42 27.32 -5.90
N ARG A 513 -19.24 26.06 -6.36
CA ARG A 513 -20.24 25.00 -6.18
C ARG A 513 -20.49 24.71 -4.71
N ALA A 514 -19.44 24.54 -3.90
CA ALA A 514 -19.55 24.29 -2.46
C ALA A 514 -20.27 25.43 -1.72
N MET A 515 -20.02 26.69 -2.10
CA MET A 515 -20.72 27.86 -1.53
C MET A 515 -22.23 27.76 -1.73
N ILE A 516 -22.65 27.26 -2.89
CA ILE A 516 -24.07 27.18 -3.27
C ILE A 516 -24.72 25.93 -2.69
N THR A 517 -24.08 24.75 -2.87
CA THR A 517 -24.73 23.48 -2.59
C THR A 517 -24.56 22.99 -1.16
N ARG A 518 -23.48 23.43 -0.47
CA ARG A 518 -23.07 22.91 0.83
C ARG A 518 -23.16 23.95 1.96
N TYR A 519 -22.77 25.20 1.69
CA TYR A 519 -22.64 26.20 2.76
C TYR A 519 -23.88 27.13 2.86
N GLY A 520 -24.87 26.96 1.98
CA GLY A 520 -26.06 27.79 1.99
C GLY A 520 -25.77 29.28 1.78
N MET A 521 -24.75 29.64 0.98
CA MET A 521 -24.32 31.01 0.74
C MET A 521 -24.92 31.62 -0.52
N SER A 522 -25.96 31.00 -1.08
CA SER A 522 -26.76 31.50 -2.20
C SER A 522 -28.04 32.15 -1.67
N GLU A 523 -28.46 33.31 -2.22
CA GLU A 523 -29.73 33.95 -1.89
C GLU A 523 -30.94 33.16 -2.43
N ASP A 524 -30.74 32.40 -3.51
CA ASP A 524 -31.83 31.65 -4.16
C ASP A 524 -32.14 30.32 -3.43
N PHE A 525 -31.17 29.71 -2.78
CA PHE A 525 -31.32 28.41 -2.11
C PHE A 525 -31.26 28.49 -0.58
N ASP A 526 -30.80 29.64 -0.04
CA ASP A 526 -30.68 29.88 1.38
C ASP A 526 -30.07 28.69 2.17
N MET A 527 -30.69 28.27 3.27
CA MET A 527 -30.21 27.22 4.18
C MET A 527 -30.60 25.81 3.72
N VAL A 528 -30.51 25.51 2.44
CA VAL A 528 -30.80 24.16 1.88
C VAL A 528 -29.51 23.45 1.50
N ALA A 529 -29.30 22.23 2.03
CA ALA A 529 -28.21 21.35 1.61
C ALA A 529 -28.61 20.62 0.33
N LEU A 530 -27.94 20.92 -0.77
CA LEU A 530 -28.21 20.37 -2.10
C LEU A 530 -27.26 19.27 -2.52
N GLU A 531 -26.28 18.95 -1.66
CA GLU A 531 -25.34 17.84 -1.86
C GLU A 531 -25.14 17.03 -0.59
N THR A 532 -24.82 15.75 -0.78
CA THR A 532 -24.31 14.87 0.27
C THR A 532 -22.85 14.56 -0.01
N VAL A 533 -21.99 14.72 1.00
CA VAL A 533 -20.57 14.42 0.89
C VAL A 533 -20.32 13.01 1.44
N SER A 534 -19.81 12.12 0.59
CA SER A 534 -19.21 10.85 0.97
C SER A 534 -17.69 10.97 0.92
N ASN A 535 -16.99 10.08 1.63
CA ASN A 535 -15.51 10.09 1.72
C ASN A 535 -14.92 11.39 2.33
N GLN A 536 -15.44 11.81 3.46
CA GLN A 536 -15.06 13.06 4.13
C GLN A 536 -13.54 13.27 4.28
N TYR A 537 -12.77 12.18 4.49
CA TYR A 537 -11.31 12.22 4.70
C TYR A 537 -10.47 11.96 3.44
N LEU A 538 -11.08 11.68 2.28
CA LEU A 538 -10.38 11.32 1.04
C LEU A 538 -10.72 12.24 -0.14
N GLY A 539 -11.04 13.49 0.15
CA GLY A 539 -11.31 14.50 -0.88
C GLY A 539 -12.79 14.68 -1.22
N GLY A 540 -13.69 13.95 -0.55
CA GLY A 540 -15.12 14.20 -0.57
C GLY A 540 -15.77 14.03 -1.94
N ASP A 541 -16.19 12.82 -2.30
CA ASP A 541 -17.11 12.65 -3.42
C ASP A 541 -18.45 13.29 -3.03
N ALA A 542 -18.79 14.39 -3.69
CA ALA A 542 -20.07 15.07 -3.51
C ALA A 542 -21.07 14.52 -4.53
N SER A 543 -22.21 14.07 -4.05
CA SER A 543 -23.35 13.72 -4.90
C SER A 543 -24.47 14.71 -4.69
N LEU A 544 -25.03 15.26 -5.79
CA LEU A 544 -26.15 16.19 -5.72
C LEU A 544 -27.41 15.44 -5.25
N ALA A 545 -28.08 16.03 -4.26
CA ALA A 545 -29.31 15.51 -3.64
C ALA A 545 -30.51 16.39 -4.02
N CYS A 546 -30.66 16.71 -5.31
CA CYS A 546 -31.69 17.59 -5.82
C CYS A 546 -32.20 17.16 -7.19
N SER A 547 -33.31 17.74 -7.66
CA SER A 547 -33.89 17.48 -8.98
C SER A 547 -33.00 17.99 -10.12
N ALA A 548 -33.23 17.50 -11.34
CA ALA A 548 -32.51 17.95 -12.54
C ALA A 548 -32.70 19.46 -12.81
N ASP A 549 -33.88 20.00 -12.53
CA ASP A 549 -34.15 21.45 -12.70
C ASP A 549 -33.32 22.28 -11.72
N THR A 550 -33.23 21.82 -10.46
CA THR A 550 -32.38 22.47 -9.45
C THR A 550 -30.89 22.37 -9.82
N GLN A 551 -30.45 21.26 -10.42
CA GLN A 551 -29.07 21.11 -10.91
C GLN A 551 -28.74 22.13 -12.00
N ASN A 552 -29.65 22.34 -12.96
CA ASN A 552 -29.50 23.36 -13.99
C ASN A 552 -29.39 24.78 -13.38
N GLU A 553 -30.16 25.05 -12.33
CA GLU A 553 -30.11 26.34 -11.61
C GLU A 553 -28.78 26.50 -10.88
N ILE A 554 -28.31 25.46 -10.19
CA ILE A 554 -26.98 25.44 -9.53
C ILE A 554 -25.89 25.77 -10.53
N ASP A 555 -25.87 25.08 -11.70
CA ASP A 555 -24.84 25.28 -12.71
C ASP A 555 -24.85 26.73 -13.24
N ARG A 556 -26.03 27.33 -13.44
CA ARG A 556 -26.15 28.72 -13.84
C ARG A 556 -25.58 29.67 -12.77
N LYS A 557 -25.90 29.43 -11.49
CA LYS A 557 -25.41 30.26 -10.38
C LYS A 557 -23.91 30.12 -10.16
N VAL A 558 -23.33 28.92 -10.36
CA VAL A 558 -21.87 28.70 -10.34
C VAL A 558 -21.20 29.56 -11.42
N VAL A 559 -21.69 29.51 -12.64
CA VAL A 559 -21.13 30.29 -13.76
C VAL A 559 -21.24 31.80 -13.46
N GLU A 560 -22.40 32.27 -12.97
CA GLU A 560 -22.63 33.65 -12.62
C GLU A 560 -21.66 34.14 -11.50
N LEU A 561 -21.49 33.33 -10.45
CA LEU A 561 -20.57 33.64 -9.34
C LEU A 561 -19.12 33.72 -9.82
N VAL A 562 -18.63 32.73 -10.54
CA VAL A 562 -17.25 32.71 -11.04
C VAL A 562 -17.01 33.90 -11.99
N LYS A 563 -17.96 34.18 -12.90
CA LYS A 563 -17.86 35.32 -13.82
C LYS A 563 -17.80 36.66 -13.08
N ARG A 564 -18.63 36.87 -12.09
CA ARG A 564 -18.64 38.10 -11.26
C ARG A 564 -17.29 38.29 -10.54
N GLN A 565 -16.71 37.20 -10.00
CA GLN A 565 -15.43 37.28 -9.32
C GLN A 565 -14.26 37.47 -10.30
N HIS A 566 -14.34 36.91 -11.51
CA HIS A 566 -13.39 37.17 -12.58
C HIS A 566 -13.42 38.62 -13.06
N GLU A 567 -14.60 39.21 -13.23
CA GLU A 567 -14.78 40.65 -13.54
C GLU A 567 -14.18 41.55 -12.43
N LYS A 568 -14.36 41.16 -11.15
CA LYS A 568 -13.71 41.82 -10.01
C LYS A 568 -12.19 41.76 -10.09
N ALA A 569 -11.63 40.61 -10.37
CA ALA A 569 -10.18 40.41 -10.53
C ALA A 569 -9.64 41.26 -11.69
N SER A 570 -10.31 41.24 -12.84
CA SER A 570 -9.94 42.04 -14.01
C SER A 570 -9.92 43.54 -13.72
N LYS A 571 -10.93 44.03 -12.95
CA LYS A 571 -10.96 45.40 -12.53
C LYS A 571 -9.81 45.77 -11.59
N ILE A 572 -9.52 44.92 -10.57
CA ILE A 572 -8.40 45.17 -9.66
C ILE A 572 -7.09 45.27 -10.44
N LEU A 573 -6.86 44.37 -11.41
CA LEU A 573 -5.64 44.36 -12.23
C LEU A 573 -5.57 45.56 -13.17
N ALA A 574 -6.68 45.99 -13.77
CA ALA A 574 -6.75 47.17 -14.62
C ALA A 574 -6.44 48.48 -13.84
N ASP A 575 -7.03 48.60 -12.64
CA ASP A 575 -6.82 49.76 -11.76
C ASP A 575 -5.35 49.84 -11.25
N ASN A 576 -4.64 48.67 -11.21
CA ASN A 576 -3.25 48.57 -10.74
C ASN A 576 -2.28 48.13 -11.86
N ARG A 577 -2.57 48.48 -13.12
CA ARG A 577 -1.79 48.02 -14.27
C ARG A 577 -0.28 48.31 -14.19
N ALA A 578 0.10 49.51 -13.73
CA ALA A 578 1.51 49.89 -13.60
C ALA A 578 2.26 48.97 -12.60
N LYS A 579 1.61 48.61 -11.49
CA LYS A 579 2.19 47.67 -10.50
C LYS A 579 2.25 46.26 -11.02
N LEU A 580 1.26 45.80 -11.77
CA LEU A 580 1.28 44.51 -12.45
C LEU A 580 2.50 44.38 -13.38
N ASP A 581 2.74 45.40 -14.21
CA ASP A 581 3.85 45.41 -15.16
C ASP A 581 5.22 45.46 -14.43
N GLU A 582 5.34 46.28 -13.36
CA GLU A 582 6.58 46.39 -12.55
C GLU A 582 6.90 45.05 -11.87
N LEU A 583 5.94 44.46 -11.18
CA LEU A 583 6.12 43.19 -10.47
C LEU A 583 6.36 42.00 -11.40
N ALA A 584 5.64 41.94 -12.53
CA ALA A 584 5.82 40.87 -13.50
C ALA A 584 7.21 40.92 -14.15
N LYS A 585 7.70 42.12 -14.45
CA LYS A 585 9.09 42.30 -14.95
C LYS A 585 10.11 41.86 -13.90
N TYR A 586 9.93 42.25 -12.64
CA TYR A 586 10.82 41.85 -11.55
C TYR A 586 10.83 40.33 -11.33
N LEU A 587 9.67 39.67 -11.35
CA LEU A 587 9.56 38.24 -11.25
C LEU A 587 10.18 37.52 -12.46
N TYR A 588 10.00 38.05 -13.69
CA TYR A 588 10.62 37.51 -14.89
C TYR A 588 12.14 37.49 -14.80
N GLU A 589 12.76 38.56 -14.24
CA GLU A 589 14.19 38.67 -14.08
C GLU A 589 14.73 37.77 -12.95
N LYS A 590 14.04 37.71 -11.80
CA LYS A 590 14.48 36.96 -10.61
C LYS A 590 14.03 35.51 -10.57
N GLU A 591 13.01 35.15 -11.32
CA GLU A 591 12.34 33.83 -11.36
C GLU A 591 11.65 33.41 -10.05
N THR A 592 12.05 33.98 -8.92
CA THR A 592 11.46 33.75 -7.60
C THR A 592 11.60 35.03 -6.78
N ILE A 593 10.50 35.44 -6.15
CA ILE A 593 10.46 36.60 -5.24
C ILE A 593 9.78 36.23 -3.92
N THR A 594 10.25 36.84 -2.84
CA THR A 594 9.62 36.68 -1.52
C THR A 594 8.40 37.59 -1.36
N GLY A 595 7.52 37.27 -0.41
CA GLY A 595 6.38 38.13 -0.08
C GLY A 595 6.82 39.52 0.39
N GLU A 596 7.96 39.64 1.08
CA GLU A 596 8.51 40.92 1.52
C GLU A 596 8.96 41.77 0.33
N GLU A 597 9.67 41.19 -0.65
CA GLU A 597 10.06 41.87 -1.88
C GLU A 597 8.83 42.31 -2.67
N PHE A 598 7.83 41.44 -2.81
CA PHE A 598 6.56 41.74 -3.46
C PHE A 598 5.86 42.93 -2.79
N MET A 599 5.68 42.88 -1.45
CA MET A 599 5.05 43.98 -0.71
C MET A 599 5.84 45.28 -0.73
N SER A 600 7.17 45.20 -0.71
CA SER A 600 8.05 46.39 -0.83
C SER A 600 7.84 47.12 -2.15
N ILE A 601 7.71 46.38 -3.27
CA ILE A 601 7.46 46.98 -4.60
C ILE A 601 6.02 47.51 -4.67
N LEU A 602 5.05 46.77 -4.13
CA LEU A 602 3.66 47.18 -4.15
C LEU A 602 3.44 48.50 -3.41
N ASN A 603 4.10 48.69 -2.26
CA ASN A 603 3.92 49.87 -1.39
C ASN A 603 4.81 51.07 -1.77
N LYS A 604 5.82 50.93 -2.63
CA LYS A 604 6.71 52.01 -3.08
C LYS A 604 5.99 53.20 -3.78
N GLY A 605 4.72 53.12 -4.06
CA GLY A 605 3.97 54.20 -4.69
C GLY A 605 3.02 54.97 -3.75
N GLY A 606 2.98 54.62 -2.44
CA GLY A 606 2.09 55.24 -1.47
C GLY A 606 2.71 56.34 -0.59
N GLU A 607 4.01 56.63 -0.75
CA GLU A 607 4.71 57.68 0.04
C GLU A 607 4.99 58.98 -0.75
N GLU A 608 4.49 59.09 -1.98
CA GLU A 608 4.67 60.30 -2.81
C GLU A 608 3.37 61.06 -3.11
N GLU A 609 2.30 60.97 -2.26
CA GLU A 609 1.17 61.92 -2.30
C GLU A 609 0.97 62.62 -0.95
#